data_2e46e369ea258af15037aee76c5ffacc
#
_entry.id   2e46e369ea258af15037aee76c5ffacc
#
_cell.length_a   1.000
_cell.length_b   1.000
_cell.length_c   1.000
_cell.angle_alpha   90.00
_cell.angle_beta   90.00
_cell.angle_gamma   90.00
#
_symmetry.space_group_name_H-M   'P 1'
#
loop_
_entity.id
_entity.type
_entity.pdbx_description
1 polymer ?
#
loop_
_entity_poly.entity_id
_entity_poly.type
_entity_poly.pdbx_seq_one_letter_code
_entity_poly.pdbx_strand_id
1 'polypeptide(L)'
;ERESSPEGSATPRLTVVFAYYENPNMLELQWREIASYPAEIKAELEVIVVDDGSPQLPAVDVRRPSGLPALSIFRVSKDIRWNQDAARNIGAHEARAPWLLLTDIDHVVPASSLVAILEGERSGQSFYTLGRIKFYGGETRESHPNSYLMMKKLYWDIGGHDEDYAGVYGKDFLFRKRALRRS
;
A
#
# COMPACT_ATOMS: atom_id res chain seq x y z
N GLU A 1 10.78 -8.62 -11.76
CA GLU A 1 11.67 -9.24 -10.76
C GLU A 1 10.97 -9.24 -9.40
N ARG A 2 11.20 -10.29 -8.63
CA ARG A 2 10.63 -10.45 -7.29
C ARG A 2 11.74 -10.75 -6.29
N GLU A 3 11.75 -10.00 -5.18
CA GLU A 3 12.50 -10.36 -3.98
C GLU A 3 11.51 -10.59 -2.83
N SER A 4 11.59 -11.73 -2.15
CA SER A 4 10.69 -12.07 -1.03
C SER A 4 11.46 -12.62 0.17
N SER A 5 10.98 -12.30 1.37
CA SER A 5 11.43 -12.98 2.59
C SER A 5 10.96 -14.44 2.62
N PRO A 6 11.65 -15.34 3.37
CA PRO A 6 11.36 -16.78 3.36
C PRO A 6 9.94 -17.09 3.81
N GLU A 7 9.34 -18.07 3.14
CA GLU A 7 8.03 -18.64 3.45
C GLU A 7 8.10 -19.38 4.80
N GLY A 8 7.17 -19.08 5.70
CA GLY A 8 7.07 -19.77 7.01
C GLY A 8 6.14 -19.12 8.02
N SER A 9 5.44 -18.06 7.66
CA SER A 9 4.54 -17.32 8.55
C SER A 9 3.07 -17.70 8.31
N ALA A 10 2.25 -17.63 9.38
CA ALA A 10 0.80 -17.69 9.27
C ALA A 10 0.29 -16.76 8.17
N THR A 11 -0.86 -17.08 7.57
CA THR A 11 -1.46 -16.22 6.55
C THR A 11 -1.74 -14.83 7.15
N PRO A 12 -1.19 -13.75 6.58
CA PRO A 12 -1.40 -12.42 7.09
C PRO A 12 -2.88 -12.02 7.01
N ARG A 13 -3.32 -11.14 7.89
CA ARG A 13 -4.70 -10.60 7.86
C ARG A 13 -4.82 -9.32 7.04
N LEU A 14 -3.72 -8.59 6.90
CA LEU A 14 -3.67 -7.32 6.17
C LEU A 14 -2.41 -7.25 5.30
N THR A 15 -2.57 -6.93 4.03
CA THR A 15 -1.46 -6.54 3.14
C THR A 15 -1.45 -5.03 2.96
N VAL A 16 -0.33 -4.40 3.31
CA VAL A 16 -0.07 -2.99 3.00
C VAL A 16 0.65 -2.91 1.66
N VAL A 17 0.10 -2.15 0.71
CA VAL A 17 0.64 -2.01 -0.64
C VAL A 17 1.11 -0.57 -0.85
N PHE A 18 2.38 -0.42 -1.23
CA PHE A 18 2.97 0.84 -1.64
C PHE A 18 3.35 0.80 -3.13
N ALA A 19 2.90 1.79 -3.90
CA ALA A 19 3.51 2.11 -5.18
C ALA A 19 4.72 3.03 -4.92
N TYR A 20 5.88 2.68 -5.45
CA TYR A 20 7.14 3.38 -5.27
C TYR A 20 7.68 3.86 -6.61
N TYR A 21 8.22 5.07 -6.64
CA TYR A 21 9.00 5.59 -7.76
C TYR A 21 10.01 6.62 -7.29
N GLU A 22 11.31 6.36 -7.50
CA GLU A 22 12.44 7.30 -7.29
C GLU A 22 12.43 8.04 -5.94
N ASN A 23 11.88 7.45 -4.86
CA ASN A 23 11.74 8.12 -3.56
C ASN A 23 12.31 7.30 -2.39
N PRO A 24 13.65 7.06 -2.36
CA PRO A 24 14.28 6.25 -1.33
C PRO A 24 14.11 6.81 0.08
N ASN A 25 14.08 8.13 0.25
CA ASN A 25 13.93 8.76 1.57
C ASN A 25 12.58 8.43 2.21
N MET A 26 11.50 8.44 1.42
CA MET A 26 10.18 8.06 1.93
C MET A 26 10.09 6.57 2.20
N LEU A 27 10.69 5.73 1.36
CA LEU A 27 10.73 4.30 1.60
C LEU A 27 11.54 3.94 2.86
N GLU A 28 12.67 4.60 3.11
CA GLU A 28 13.42 4.45 4.36
C GLU A 28 12.61 4.90 5.59
N LEU A 29 11.82 5.96 5.45
CA LEU A 29 10.91 6.40 6.51
C LEU A 29 9.86 5.32 6.80
N GLN A 30 9.24 4.75 5.78
CA GLN A 30 8.30 3.64 5.92
C GLN A 30 8.97 2.42 6.58
N TRP A 31 10.18 2.05 6.16
CA TRP A 31 10.92 0.94 6.77
C TRP A 31 11.16 1.15 8.27
N ARG A 32 11.55 2.36 8.67
CA ARG A 32 11.77 2.68 10.10
C ARG A 32 10.49 2.60 10.90
N GLU A 33 9.42 3.15 10.37
CA GLU A 33 8.12 3.11 11.03
C GLU A 33 7.62 1.67 11.17
N ILE A 34 7.61 0.89 10.09
CA ILE A 34 7.15 -0.50 10.07
C ILE A 34 8.00 -1.39 10.97
N ALA A 35 9.32 -1.21 11.01
CA ALA A 35 10.21 -1.96 11.90
C ALA A 35 9.91 -1.67 13.38
N SER A 36 9.41 -0.47 13.71
CA SER A 36 9.05 -0.05 15.06
C SER A 36 7.73 -0.64 15.57
N TYR A 37 6.90 -1.22 14.71
CA TYR A 37 5.63 -1.79 15.13
C TYR A 37 5.81 -2.94 16.12
N PRO A 38 4.88 -3.12 17.06
CA PRO A 38 4.83 -4.28 17.94
C PRO A 38 4.88 -5.60 17.16
N ALA A 39 5.48 -6.62 17.76
CA ALA A 39 5.70 -7.92 17.12
C ALA A 39 4.36 -8.59 16.71
N GLU A 40 3.33 -8.45 17.53
CA GLU A 40 1.98 -8.95 17.30
C GLU A 40 1.32 -8.30 16.07
N ILE A 41 1.52 -7.00 15.86
CA ILE A 41 1.03 -6.33 14.64
C ILE A 41 1.81 -6.84 13.43
N LYS A 42 3.13 -6.91 13.52
CA LYS A 42 3.97 -7.40 12.41
C LYS A 42 3.64 -8.84 11.99
N ALA A 43 3.24 -9.68 12.92
CA ALA A 43 2.83 -11.06 12.64
C ALA A 43 1.55 -11.15 11.78
N GLU A 44 0.69 -10.12 11.86
CA GLU A 44 -0.57 -10.05 11.11
C GLU A 44 -0.43 -9.33 9.74
N LEU A 45 0.77 -8.75 9.48
CA LEU A 45 1.01 -7.93 8.30
C LEU A 45 1.82 -8.65 7.22
N GLU A 46 1.49 -8.30 6.00
CA GLU A 46 2.35 -8.40 4.82
C GLU A 46 2.56 -7.01 4.24
N VAL A 47 3.76 -6.72 3.80
CA VAL A 47 4.08 -5.47 3.09
C VAL A 47 4.50 -5.81 1.66
N ILE A 48 3.90 -5.13 0.70
CA ILE A 48 4.27 -5.22 -0.70
C ILE A 48 4.65 -3.83 -1.20
N VAL A 49 5.85 -3.71 -1.71
CA VAL A 49 6.29 -2.52 -2.45
C VAL A 49 6.37 -2.88 -3.93
N VAL A 50 5.72 -2.08 -4.76
CA VAL A 50 5.83 -2.22 -6.20
C VAL A 50 6.54 -0.99 -6.76
N ASP A 51 7.76 -1.23 -7.21
CA ASP A 51 8.60 -0.23 -7.89
C ASP A 51 8.10 -0.05 -9.33
N ASP A 52 7.61 1.14 -9.60
CA ASP A 52 7.04 1.53 -10.90
C ASP A 52 8.11 1.86 -11.96
N GLY A 53 9.17 1.05 -11.96
CA GLY A 53 10.21 1.10 -12.98
C GLY A 53 11.30 2.14 -12.72
N SER A 54 11.58 2.49 -11.46
CA SER A 54 12.63 3.46 -11.08
C SER A 54 13.95 3.23 -11.80
N PRO A 55 14.41 4.16 -12.66
CA PRO A 55 15.63 3.95 -13.45
C PRO A 55 16.92 4.16 -12.65
N GLN A 56 16.92 4.97 -11.61
CA GLN A 56 18.14 5.36 -10.87
C GLN A 56 18.15 4.87 -9.43
N LEU A 57 17.02 4.91 -8.74
CA LEU A 57 16.90 4.63 -7.31
C LEU A 57 15.86 3.52 -7.08
N PRO A 58 16.10 2.29 -7.54
CA PRO A 58 15.14 1.20 -7.41
C PRO A 58 14.88 0.84 -5.94
N ALA A 59 13.64 0.45 -5.64
CA ALA A 59 13.21 0.13 -4.28
C ALA A 59 14.04 -0.99 -3.63
N VAL A 60 14.56 -1.92 -4.42
CA VAL A 60 15.37 -3.05 -3.94
C VAL A 60 16.69 -2.58 -3.32
N ASP A 61 17.26 -1.48 -3.78
CA ASP A 61 18.53 -0.93 -3.30
C ASP A 61 18.36 -0.09 -2.01
N VAL A 62 17.13 0.22 -1.62
CA VAL A 62 16.86 0.98 -0.39
C VAL A 62 17.14 0.12 0.83
N ARG A 63 18.02 0.63 1.71
CA ARG A 63 18.45 -0.11 2.91
C ARG A 63 17.27 -0.47 3.81
N ARG A 64 17.17 -1.74 4.15
CA ARG A 64 16.13 -2.31 5.02
C ARG A 64 16.69 -2.58 6.42
N PRO A 65 16.02 -2.14 7.49
CA PRO A 65 16.35 -2.58 8.84
C PRO A 65 15.93 -4.04 9.06
N SER A 66 16.45 -4.66 10.11
CA SER A 66 15.94 -5.94 10.60
C SER A 66 14.56 -5.77 11.26
N GLY A 67 13.79 -6.87 11.35
CA GLY A 67 12.53 -6.89 12.09
C GLY A 67 11.32 -6.35 11.34
N LEU A 68 11.40 -6.26 10.02
CA LEU A 68 10.23 -6.03 9.16
C LEU A 68 9.30 -7.26 9.15
N PRO A 69 7.98 -7.09 8.90
CA PRO A 69 7.06 -8.19 8.65
C PRO A 69 7.39 -8.91 7.34
N ALA A 70 6.53 -9.85 6.93
CA ALA A 70 6.62 -10.46 5.60
C ALA A 70 6.65 -9.36 4.53
N LEU A 71 7.71 -9.37 3.70
CA LEU A 71 7.97 -8.32 2.73
C LEU A 71 8.21 -8.92 1.34
N SER A 72 7.59 -8.33 0.34
CA SER A 72 7.90 -8.58 -1.08
C SER A 72 8.11 -7.26 -1.81
N ILE A 73 9.12 -7.23 -2.69
CA ILE A 73 9.36 -6.09 -3.58
C ILE A 73 9.24 -6.61 -5.01
N PHE A 74 8.35 -5.99 -5.77
CA PHE A 74 8.17 -6.21 -7.20
C PHE A 74 8.66 -5.00 -7.96
N ARG A 75 9.08 -5.19 -9.20
CA ARG A 75 9.50 -4.10 -10.07
C ARG A 75 8.89 -4.24 -11.45
N VAL A 76 8.28 -3.17 -11.93
CA VAL A 76 7.87 -3.03 -13.34
C VAL A 76 9.12 -2.89 -14.21
N SER A 77 9.21 -3.67 -15.29
CA SER A 77 10.41 -3.72 -16.12
C SER A 77 10.61 -2.49 -17.02
N LYS A 78 9.56 -1.70 -17.23
CA LYS A 78 9.59 -0.49 -18.05
C LYS A 78 9.28 0.72 -17.20
N ASP A 79 10.07 1.78 -17.34
CA ASP A 79 9.75 3.10 -16.81
C ASP A 79 8.64 3.73 -17.69
N ILE A 80 7.43 3.72 -17.17
CA ILE A 80 6.26 4.36 -17.79
C ILE A 80 5.81 5.47 -16.85
N ARG A 81 5.88 6.69 -17.32
CA ARG A 81 5.51 7.85 -16.52
C ARG A 81 4.08 7.70 -15.95
N TRP A 82 3.91 7.98 -14.65
CA TRP A 82 2.60 7.93 -13.97
C TRP A 82 1.86 6.58 -14.11
N ASN A 83 2.56 5.47 -13.91
CA ASN A 83 1.99 4.13 -14.02
C ASN A 83 1.68 3.50 -12.64
N GLN A 84 1.48 4.32 -11.62
CA GLN A 84 1.19 3.88 -10.26
C GLN A 84 -0.06 2.99 -10.15
N ASP A 85 -1.01 3.09 -11.09
CA ASP A 85 -2.22 2.28 -11.13
C ASP A 85 -1.88 0.82 -11.40
N ALA A 86 -0.98 0.54 -12.35
CA ALA A 86 -0.46 -0.82 -12.57
C ALA A 86 0.33 -1.32 -11.35
N ALA A 87 1.16 -0.48 -10.72
CA ALA A 87 1.88 -0.84 -9.50
C ALA A 87 0.92 -1.26 -8.38
N ARG A 88 -0.17 -0.53 -8.17
CA ARG A 88 -1.22 -0.89 -7.20
C ARG A 88 -1.93 -2.20 -7.55
N ASN A 89 -2.24 -2.43 -8.83
CA ASN A 89 -2.84 -3.69 -9.29
C ASN A 89 -1.91 -4.88 -9.05
N ILE A 90 -0.63 -4.75 -9.35
CA ILE A 90 0.37 -5.78 -9.06
C ILE A 90 0.39 -6.08 -7.56
N GLY A 91 0.48 -5.06 -6.71
CA GLY A 91 0.47 -5.24 -5.26
C GLY A 91 -0.81 -5.91 -4.74
N ALA A 92 -1.97 -5.51 -5.27
CA ALA A 92 -3.25 -6.13 -4.91
C ALA A 92 -3.36 -7.58 -5.42
N HIS A 93 -2.79 -7.89 -6.59
CA HIS A 93 -2.76 -9.25 -7.14
C HIS A 93 -1.92 -10.19 -6.29
N GLU A 94 -0.72 -9.77 -5.94
CA GLU A 94 0.27 -10.56 -5.21
C GLU A 94 -0.02 -10.68 -3.70
N ALA A 95 -0.90 -9.83 -3.16
CA ALA A 95 -1.29 -9.84 -1.76
C ALA A 95 -1.86 -11.19 -1.33
N ARG A 96 -1.38 -11.73 -0.20
CA ARG A 96 -1.88 -12.98 0.39
C ARG A 96 -2.99 -12.76 1.40
N ALA A 97 -3.06 -11.57 2.01
CA ALA A 97 -4.10 -11.24 2.97
C ALA A 97 -5.45 -11.00 2.31
N PRO A 98 -6.56 -11.28 3.02
CA PRO A 98 -7.91 -10.96 2.53
C PRO A 98 -8.19 -9.45 2.50
N TRP A 99 -7.51 -8.67 3.35
CA TRP A 99 -7.64 -7.22 3.43
C TRP A 99 -6.45 -6.51 2.80
N LEU A 100 -6.72 -5.47 2.04
CA LEU A 100 -5.74 -4.59 1.40
C LEU A 100 -5.81 -3.20 2.02
N LEU A 101 -4.64 -2.67 2.39
CA LEU A 101 -4.43 -1.25 2.64
C LEU A 101 -3.53 -0.72 1.52
N LEU A 102 -4.12 -0.08 0.52
CA LEU A 102 -3.37 0.62 -0.50
C LEU A 102 -3.12 2.05 -0.02
N THR A 103 -1.88 2.50 -0.09
CA THR A 103 -1.51 3.83 0.40
C THR A 103 -0.34 4.41 -0.38
N ASP A 104 -0.21 5.73 -0.39
CA ASP A 104 0.94 6.40 -1.00
C ASP A 104 2.18 6.26 -0.11
N ILE A 105 3.35 6.27 -0.72
CA ILE A 105 4.63 6.07 -0.02
C ILE A 105 4.94 7.18 0.99
N ASP A 106 4.35 8.37 0.83
CA ASP A 106 4.50 9.53 1.69
C ASP A 106 3.44 9.63 2.81
N HIS A 107 2.56 8.62 2.91
CA HIS A 107 1.57 8.51 3.96
C HIS A 107 1.97 7.46 5.00
N VAL A 108 2.43 7.92 6.16
CA VAL A 108 2.80 7.06 7.29
C VAL A 108 1.54 6.61 8.03
N VAL A 109 1.39 5.31 8.23
CA VAL A 109 0.28 4.71 8.98
C VAL A 109 0.80 4.28 10.35
N PRO A 110 0.44 4.96 11.45
CA PRO A 110 0.97 4.62 12.77
C PRO A 110 0.41 3.28 13.29
N ALA A 111 1.15 2.62 14.19
CA ALA A 111 0.77 1.33 14.79
C ALA A 111 -0.65 1.36 15.36
N SER A 112 -1.06 2.45 16.02
CA SER A 112 -2.40 2.59 16.60
C SER A 112 -3.52 2.51 15.54
N SER A 113 -3.27 3.02 14.35
CA SER A 113 -4.23 2.90 13.23
C SER A 113 -4.31 1.45 12.72
N LEU A 114 -3.17 0.74 12.69
CA LEU A 114 -3.15 -0.67 12.31
C LEU A 114 -3.86 -1.55 13.35
N VAL A 115 -3.69 -1.28 14.65
CA VAL A 115 -4.47 -1.94 15.71
C VAL A 115 -5.98 -1.74 15.45
N ALA A 116 -6.42 -0.51 15.25
CA ALA A 116 -7.82 -0.21 14.97
C ALA A 116 -8.33 -0.91 13.70
N ILE A 117 -7.47 -1.05 12.69
CA ILE A 117 -7.78 -1.81 11.48
C ILE A 117 -7.88 -3.31 11.78
N LEU A 118 -6.94 -3.89 12.52
CA LEU A 118 -6.91 -5.33 12.77
C LEU A 118 -7.99 -5.81 13.74
N GLU A 119 -8.35 -4.99 14.72
CA GLU A 119 -9.33 -5.33 15.77
C GLU A 119 -10.75 -4.88 15.46
N GLY A 120 -10.93 -3.84 14.64
CA GLY A 120 -12.24 -3.28 14.35
C GLY A 120 -13.14 -4.21 13.52
N GLU A 121 -14.42 -4.22 13.81
CA GLU A 121 -15.42 -4.87 12.97
C GLU A 121 -15.59 -4.11 11.66
N ARG A 122 -15.55 -4.83 10.54
CA ARG A 122 -15.63 -4.27 9.19
C ARG A 122 -16.48 -5.13 8.27
N SER A 123 -17.29 -4.46 7.44
CA SER A 123 -17.98 -5.13 6.35
C SER A 123 -17.05 -5.41 5.18
N GLY A 124 -17.01 -6.63 4.73
CA GLY A 124 -16.24 -7.01 3.52
C GLY A 124 -16.77 -6.40 2.22
N GLN A 125 -17.93 -5.77 2.26
CA GLN A 125 -18.55 -5.08 1.12
C GLN A 125 -18.28 -3.56 1.13
N SER A 126 -17.56 -3.05 2.14
CA SER A 126 -17.34 -1.62 2.32
C SER A 126 -15.94 -1.21 1.89
N PHE A 127 -15.88 0.00 1.34
CA PHE A 127 -14.67 0.74 1.02
C PHE A 127 -14.44 1.77 2.11
N TYR A 128 -13.28 1.72 2.74
CA TYR A 128 -12.89 2.63 3.82
C TYR A 128 -11.77 3.55 3.35
N THR A 129 -11.86 4.82 3.73
CA THR A 129 -10.79 5.80 3.53
C THR A 129 -10.11 6.10 4.86
N LEU A 130 -8.79 6.31 4.84
CA LEU A 130 -8.06 6.72 6.02
C LEU A 130 -8.06 8.24 6.14
N GLY A 131 -8.32 8.73 7.35
CA GLY A 131 -8.09 10.13 7.68
C GLY A 131 -6.58 10.40 7.78
N ARG A 132 -6.15 11.59 7.39
CA ARG A 132 -4.76 12.04 7.57
C ARG A 132 -4.69 13.30 8.42
N ILE A 133 -3.56 13.45 9.11
CA ILE A 133 -3.17 14.67 9.80
C ILE A 133 -2.02 15.28 9.00
N LYS A 134 -2.16 16.50 8.54
CA LYS A 134 -1.08 17.23 7.89
C LYS A 134 -0.22 17.93 8.95
N PHE A 135 1.10 17.75 8.85
CA PHE A 135 2.05 18.39 9.78
C PHE A 135 2.30 19.86 9.49
N TYR A 136 2.01 20.34 8.27
CA TYR A 136 2.25 21.73 7.86
C TYR A 136 0.95 22.54 7.84
N GLY A 137 0.93 23.64 8.56
CA GLY A 137 -0.19 24.60 8.54
C GLY A 137 -1.30 24.37 9.56
N GLY A 138 -1.05 23.56 10.60
CA GLY A 138 -2.04 23.22 11.64
C GLY A 138 -2.69 21.85 11.41
N GLU A 139 -3.35 21.35 12.45
CA GLU A 139 -3.98 20.04 12.45
C GLU A 139 -5.26 20.05 11.60
N THR A 140 -5.18 19.63 10.35
CA THR A 140 -6.37 19.40 9.52
C THR A 140 -6.63 17.91 9.40
N ARG A 141 -7.87 17.51 9.75
CA ARG A 141 -8.32 16.12 9.56
C ARG A 141 -9.13 16.04 8.27
N GLU A 142 -8.58 15.38 7.29
CA GLU A 142 -9.26 15.11 6.01
C GLU A 142 -9.01 13.66 5.57
N SER A 143 -9.85 13.13 4.70
CA SER A 143 -9.59 11.82 4.11
C SER A 143 -8.38 11.89 3.20
N HIS A 144 -7.45 10.91 3.32
CA HIS A 144 -6.37 10.78 2.36
C HIS A 144 -6.94 10.34 1.01
N PRO A 145 -6.61 11.01 -0.10
CA PRO A 145 -7.23 10.72 -1.39
C PRO A 145 -6.91 9.32 -1.92
N ASN A 146 -5.74 8.78 -1.60
CA ASN A 146 -5.20 7.54 -2.16
C ASN A 146 -4.91 6.46 -1.12
N SER A 147 -5.43 6.59 0.12
CA SER A 147 -5.29 5.55 1.13
C SER A 147 -6.62 4.87 1.38
N TYR A 148 -6.70 3.59 1.02
CA TYR A 148 -7.93 2.81 1.03
C TYR A 148 -7.73 1.49 1.75
N LEU A 149 -8.72 1.13 2.58
CA LEU A 149 -8.82 -0.19 3.17
C LEU A 149 -10.06 -0.88 2.62
N MET A 150 -9.88 -2.08 2.09
CA MET A 150 -10.97 -2.90 1.54
C MET A 150 -10.58 -4.36 1.43
N MET A 151 -11.55 -5.25 1.24
CA MET A 151 -11.22 -6.63 0.88
C MET A 151 -10.63 -6.72 -0.51
N LYS A 152 -9.62 -7.60 -0.68
CA LYS A 152 -9.03 -7.94 -1.98
C LYS A 152 -10.10 -8.38 -2.99
N LYS A 153 -11.10 -9.14 -2.54
CA LYS A 153 -12.22 -9.53 -3.39
C LYS A 153 -12.98 -8.31 -3.92
N LEU A 154 -13.35 -7.38 -3.03
CA LEU A 154 -14.07 -6.15 -3.44
C LEU A 154 -13.22 -5.30 -4.40
N TYR A 155 -11.92 -5.20 -4.18
CA TYR A 155 -11.00 -4.49 -5.09
C TYR A 155 -11.14 -4.99 -6.54
N TRP A 156 -11.15 -6.30 -6.73
CA TRP A 156 -11.29 -6.90 -8.06
C TRP A 156 -12.72 -6.90 -8.59
N ASP A 157 -13.73 -7.03 -7.73
CA ASP A 157 -15.16 -6.93 -8.12
C ASP A 157 -15.51 -5.55 -8.71
N ILE A 158 -14.79 -4.50 -8.31
CA ILE A 158 -14.94 -3.15 -8.88
C ILE A 158 -13.97 -2.86 -10.03
N GLY A 159 -13.16 -3.83 -10.43
CA GLY A 159 -12.29 -3.77 -11.60
C GLY A 159 -10.87 -3.27 -11.35
N GLY A 160 -10.40 -3.13 -10.09
CA GLY A 160 -9.07 -2.61 -9.78
C GLY A 160 -8.84 -1.18 -10.27
N HIS A 161 -7.58 -0.74 -10.29
CA HIS A 161 -7.21 0.52 -10.93
C HIS A 161 -7.16 0.37 -12.46
N ASP A 162 -7.37 1.45 -13.16
CA ASP A 162 -7.51 1.46 -14.62
C ASP A 162 -6.15 1.77 -15.27
N GLU A 163 -5.51 0.74 -15.82
CA GLU A 163 -4.17 0.82 -16.42
C GLU A 163 -4.15 1.53 -17.78
N ASP A 164 -5.32 1.76 -18.41
CA ASP A 164 -5.39 2.51 -19.66
C ASP A 164 -4.98 3.99 -19.49
N TYR A 165 -4.91 4.45 -18.23
CA TYR A 165 -4.43 5.79 -17.91
C TYR A 165 -2.93 5.87 -17.58
N ALA A 166 -2.16 4.82 -17.81
CA ALA A 166 -0.70 4.91 -17.72
C ALA A 166 -0.16 6.08 -18.57
N GLY A 167 0.69 6.91 -17.98
CA GLY A 167 1.16 8.15 -18.60
C GLY A 167 0.35 9.41 -18.28
N VAL A 168 -0.79 9.30 -17.57
CA VAL A 168 -1.69 10.43 -17.28
C VAL A 168 -1.78 10.68 -15.77
N TYR A 169 -1.29 11.83 -15.32
CA TYR A 169 -1.33 12.21 -13.91
C TYR A 169 -2.75 12.43 -13.37
N GLY A 170 -2.99 11.99 -12.12
CA GLY A 170 -4.17 12.35 -11.35
C GLY A 170 -5.46 11.64 -11.78
N LYS A 171 -5.38 10.40 -12.25
CA LYS A 171 -6.55 9.58 -12.62
C LYS A 171 -7.01 8.59 -11.55
N ASP A 172 -6.26 8.42 -10.50
CA ASP A 172 -6.57 7.58 -9.32
C ASP A 172 -7.95 7.87 -8.69
N PHE A 173 -8.48 9.10 -8.81
CA PHE A 173 -9.83 9.41 -8.39
C PHE A 173 -10.91 8.57 -9.10
N LEU A 174 -10.64 8.02 -10.28
CA LEU A 174 -11.60 7.19 -11.03
C LEU A 174 -11.87 5.87 -10.29
N PHE A 175 -10.82 5.25 -9.75
CA PHE A 175 -10.97 4.07 -8.88
C PHE A 175 -11.85 4.40 -7.68
N ARG A 176 -11.53 5.47 -6.94
CA ARG A 176 -12.31 5.91 -5.77
C ARG A 176 -13.79 6.15 -6.13
N LYS A 177 -14.07 6.77 -7.28
CA LYS A 177 -15.43 7.02 -7.76
C LYS A 177 -16.19 5.72 -8.02
N ARG A 178 -15.51 4.69 -8.57
CA ARG A 178 -16.14 3.36 -8.76
C ARG A 178 -16.38 2.67 -7.41
N ALA A 179 -15.42 2.71 -6.50
CA ALA A 179 -15.53 2.12 -5.17
C ALA A 179 -16.70 2.69 -4.37
N LEU A 180 -16.83 4.02 -4.33
CA LEU A 180 -17.92 4.72 -3.62
C LEU A 180 -19.32 4.46 -4.19
N ARG A 181 -19.44 3.95 -5.41
CA ARG A 181 -20.74 3.58 -6.00
C ARG A 181 -21.18 2.15 -5.67
N ARG A 182 -20.26 1.35 -5.15
CA ARG A 182 -20.47 -0.07 -4.87
C ARG A 182 -20.51 -0.41 -3.39
N SER A 183 -20.08 0.52 -2.51
CA SER A 183 -20.05 0.37 -1.04
C SER A 183 -21.30 0.91 -0.37
#